data_95b4f3e0aa67841dc448c551a3d02f29
#
_entry.id   95b4f3e0aa67841dc448c551a3d02f29
#
_cell.length_a   1.000
_cell.length_b   1.000
_cell.length_c   1.000
_cell.angle_alpha   90.00
_cell.angle_beta   90.00
_cell.angle_gamma   90.00
#
_symmetry.space_group_name_H-M   'P 1'
#
loop_
_entity.id
_entity.type
_entity.pdbx_description
1 polymer ?
#
loop_
_entity_poly.entity_id
_entity_poly.type
_entity_poly.pdbx_seq_one_letter_code
_entity_poly.pdbx_strand_id
1 'polypeptide(L)'
;MPALIINILTFLILPFMLIGGDNKPANDFQGKATYISKSRLELGTWGARMSEARKKQIAARLKNRLEKEFVLVFNKEESLFTEEEQLDAISGATDSWGKNFAAGENYKNVKSDKQIQQQEFYGKKFLVKDQLQPMTWTLGNETKKIGNYNCFKATTFIPTDDLLWYSFSWSRIRTTNDSEEKTTEVDDKSVDITEVEAWYTPQIPVRHGPSEYWGLPGLILEVSAGETTMLCSKIVLNPSDVIEIEAPSKGSVVTKSEYQDLIQNKMVEFRNNRMRRR
;
A
#
# COMPACT_ATOMS: atom_id res chain seq x y z
N MET A 1 -11.03 7.71 -95.91
CA MET A 1 -11.91 7.87 -94.71
C MET A 1 -11.40 6.95 -93.67
N PRO A 2 -10.79 7.41 -92.57
CA PRO A 2 -10.25 6.53 -91.56
C PRO A 2 -11.31 6.20 -90.50
N ALA A 3 -11.39 4.94 -90.15
CA ALA A 3 -12.24 4.41 -89.08
C ALA A 3 -11.73 4.78 -87.68
N LEU A 4 -12.65 5.28 -86.87
CA LEU A 4 -12.41 5.67 -85.48
C LEU A 4 -12.44 4.39 -84.64
N ILE A 5 -11.29 4.02 -84.03
CA ILE A 5 -11.20 2.92 -83.07
C ILE A 5 -11.46 3.50 -81.69
N ILE A 6 -12.61 3.18 -81.10
CA ILE A 6 -12.97 3.51 -79.75
C ILE A 6 -12.40 2.44 -78.80
N ASN A 7 -11.34 2.78 -78.05
CA ASN A 7 -10.79 1.95 -76.98
C ASN A 7 -11.64 2.13 -75.72
N ILE A 8 -12.45 1.12 -75.41
CA ILE A 8 -13.17 1.02 -74.16
C ILE A 8 -12.20 0.49 -73.08
N LEU A 9 -11.67 1.37 -72.28
CA LEU A 9 -10.88 1.04 -71.08
C LEU A 9 -11.84 0.62 -69.98
N THR A 10 -12.01 -0.68 -69.81
CA THR A 10 -12.80 -1.23 -68.66
C THR A 10 -12.02 -1.08 -67.38
N PHE A 11 -12.43 -0.10 -66.55
CA PHE A 11 -11.89 0.10 -65.22
C PHE A 11 -12.44 -0.99 -64.29
N LEU A 12 -11.61 -1.99 -63.96
CA LEU A 12 -11.93 -3.06 -63.02
C LEU A 12 -11.84 -2.46 -61.61
N ILE A 13 -12.95 -2.01 -61.05
CA ILE A 13 -13.04 -1.59 -59.65
C ILE A 13 -13.00 -2.85 -58.78
N LEU A 14 -11.85 -3.15 -58.20
CA LEU A 14 -11.70 -4.14 -57.14
C LEU A 14 -12.33 -3.60 -55.88
N PRO A 15 -13.33 -4.26 -55.26
CA PRO A 15 -13.82 -3.83 -53.96
C PRO A 15 -12.71 -4.09 -52.94
N PHE A 16 -12.11 -3.01 -52.42
CA PHE A 16 -11.23 -3.04 -51.26
C PHE A 16 -12.09 -3.44 -50.04
N MET A 17 -12.13 -4.75 -49.76
CA MET A 17 -12.70 -5.22 -48.48
C MET A 17 -11.83 -4.63 -47.36
N LEU A 18 -12.34 -3.58 -46.73
CA LEU A 18 -11.92 -3.17 -45.38
C LEU A 18 -12.20 -4.35 -44.46
N ILE A 19 -11.20 -5.19 -44.25
CA ILE A 19 -11.15 -6.11 -43.13
C ILE A 19 -11.05 -5.17 -41.92
N GLY A 20 -12.20 -4.83 -41.35
CA GLY A 20 -12.28 -4.27 -40.03
C GLY A 20 -11.72 -5.30 -39.05
N GLY A 21 -10.41 -5.26 -38.83
CA GLY A 21 -9.85 -5.94 -37.69
C GLY A 21 -10.50 -5.37 -36.48
N ASP A 22 -11.23 -6.19 -35.72
CA ASP A 22 -11.60 -5.89 -34.37
C ASP A 22 -10.29 -5.54 -33.62
N ASN A 23 -9.97 -4.25 -33.55
CA ASN A 23 -8.99 -3.72 -32.64
C ASN A 23 -9.59 -3.92 -31.23
N LYS A 24 -9.59 -5.16 -30.75
CA LYS A 24 -9.60 -5.41 -29.33
C LYS A 24 -8.44 -4.58 -28.79
N PRO A 25 -8.68 -3.60 -27.92
CA PRO A 25 -7.59 -2.84 -27.34
C PRO A 25 -6.60 -3.87 -26.79
N ALA A 26 -5.34 -3.76 -27.19
CA ALA A 26 -4.29 -4.62 -26.67
C ALA A 26 -4.47 -4.55 -25.15
N ASN A 27 -4.81 -5.70 -24.52
CA ASN A 27 -5.03 -5.74 -23.08
C ASN A 27 -3.80 -5.13 -22.47
N ASP A 28 -3.93 -3.88 -21.97
CA ASP A 28 -2.85 -3.24 -21.26
C ASP A 28 -2.47 -4.16 -20.12
N PHE A 29 -1.16 -4.37 -19.95
CA PHE A 29 -0.64 -5.26 -18.92
C PHE A 29 -1.25 -4.89 -17.57
N GLN A 30 -1.93 -5.84 -16.94
CA GLN A 30 -2.58 -5.66 -15.67
C GLN A 30 -2.45 -6.91 -14.80
N GLY A 31 -2.61 -6.78 -13.50
CA GLY A 31 -2.52 -7.90 -12.60
C GLY A 31 -3.19 -7.66 -11.26
N LYS A 32 -3.44 -8.80 -10.59
CA LYS A 32 -3.94 -8.85 -9.22
C LYS A 32 -3.00 -9.72 -8.40
N ALA A 33 -2.46 -9.18 -7.32
CA ALA A 33 -1.62 -9.91 -6.37
C ALA A 33 -2.27 -9.88 -4.98
N THR A 34 -2.35 -11.03 -4.34
CA THR A 34 -2.87 -11.18 -2.97
C THR A 34 -1.70 -11.31 -2.01
N TYR A 35 -1.71 -10.54 -0.94
CA TYR A 35 -0.68 -10.53 0.09
C TYR A 35 -1.24 -10.94 1.44
N ILE A 36 -0.51 -11.79 2.15
CA ILE A 36 -0.76 -12.09 3.55
C ILE A 36 0.21 -11.27 4.38
N SER A 37 -0.34 -10.38 5.21
CA SER A 37 0.41 -9.61 6.19
C SER A 37 0.41 -10.33 7.52
N LYS A 38 1.59 -10.49 8.13
CA LYS A 38 1.76 -11.06 9.46
C LYS A 38 2.60 -10.14 10.31
N SER A 39 2.04 -9.74 11.46
CA SER A 39 2.76 -8.97 12.47
C SER A 39 3.06 -9.84 13.68
N ARG A 40 4.26 -9.72 14.24
CA ARG A 40 4.61 -10.35 15.50
C ARG A 40 4.03 -9.54 16.65
N LEU A 41 3.55 -10.24 17.68
CA LEU A 41 3.06 -9.60 18.89
C LEU A 41 4.22 -9.30 19.83
N GLU A 42 4.63 -8.03 19.88
CA GLU A 42 5.55 -7.57 20.91
C GLU A 42 4.81 -7.24 22.20
N LEU A 43 5.05 -8.02 23.25
CA LEU A 43 4.48 -7.82 24.57
C LEU A 43 5.40 -6.99 25.50
N GLY A 44 6.56 -6.56 25.00
CA GLY A 44 7.54 -5.77 25.74
C GLY A 44 7.90 -6.39 27.10
N THR A 45 8.24 -5.53 28.05
CA THR A 45 8.58 -5.93 29.43
C THR A 45 7.43 -6.64 30.16
N TRP A 46 6.18 -6.35 29.79
CA TRP A 46 5.00 -7.00 30.34
C TRP A 46 4.94 -8.49 29.91
N GLY A 47 5.28 -8.78 28.67
CA GLY A 47 5.34 -10.15 28.14
C GLY A 47 6.47 -10.99 28.73
N ALA A 48 7.56 -10.38 29.21
CA ALA A 48 8.69 -11.10 29.80
C ALA A 48 8.29 -11.90 31.06
N ARG A 49 7.23 -11.48 31.76
CA ARG A 49 6.72 -12.15 32.97
C ARG A 49 5.58 -13.14 32.71
N MET A 50 5.22 -13.36 31.43
CA MET A 50 4.13 -14.26 31.07
C MET A 50 4.64 -15.64 30.70
N SER A 51 3.81 -16.68 31.05
CA SER A 51 4.05 -18.02 30.55
C SER A 51 3.83 -18.10 29.04
N GLU A 52 4.55 -18.98 28.34
CA GLU A 52 4.40 -19.19 26.90
C GLU A 52 2.96 -19.60 26.53
N ALA A 53 2.27 -20.38 27.38
CA ALA A 53 0.88 -20.71 27.20
C ALA A 53 -0.02 -19.46 27.15
N ARG A 54 0.22 -18.49 28.02
CA ARG A 54 -0.54 -17.24 28.04
C ARG A 54 -0.23 -16.34 26.86
N LYS A 55 1.03 -16.25 26.44
CA LYS A 55 1.44 -15.54 25.22
C LYS A 55 0.73 -16.12 23.99
N LYS A 56 0.73 -17.47 23.87
CA LYS A 56 0.04 -18.19 22.78
C LYS A 56 -1.47 -17.92 22.77
N GLN A 57 -2.10 -17.90 23.95
CA GLN A 57 -3.54 -17.60 24.07
C GLN A 57 -3.85 -16.15 23.64
N ILE A 58 -3.00 -15.17 24.00
CA ILE A 58 -3.15 -13.77 23.59
C ILE A 58 -2.95 -13.65 22.07
N ALA A 59 -1.90 -14.27 21.52
CA ALA A 59 -1.65 -14.28 20.09
C ALA A 59 -2.81 -14.91 19.30
N ALA A 60 -3.38 -16.02 19.78
CA ALA A 60 -4.55 -16.66 19.17
C ALA A 60 -5.78 -15.75 19.17
N ARG A 61 -6.00 -15.00 20.26
CA ARG A 61 -7.11 -14.03 20.37
C ARG A 61 -6.94 -12.83 19.43
N LEU A 62 -5.68 -12.43 19.19
CA LEU A 62 -5.34 -11.29 18.32
C LEU A 62 -5.03 -11.72 16.89
N LYS A 63 -5.21 -12.99 16.54
CA LYS A 63 -4.84 -13.51 15.23
C LYS A 63 -5.40 -12.66 14.08
N ASN A 64 -6.68 -12.35 14.09
CA ASN A 64 -7.33 -11.53 13.05
C ASN A 64 -6.82 -10.08 12.97
N ARG A 65 -6.09 -9.61 14.00
CA ARG A 65 -5.41 -8.30 13.99
C ARG A 65 -3.98 -8.40 13.51
N LEU A 66 -3.34 -9.54 13.76
CA LEU A 66 -1.95 -9.80 13.43
C LEU A 66 -1.76 -10.42 12.06
N GLU A 67 -2.80 -11.11 11.55
CA GLU A 67 -2.81 -11.69 10.21
C GLU A 67 -3.95 -11.05 9.41
N LYS A 68 -3.60 -10.42 8.28
CA LYS A 68 -4.53 -9.73 7.39
C LYS A 68 -4.24 -10.12 5.95
N GLU A 69 -5.27 -10.11 5.12
CA GLU A 69 -5.15 -10.33 3.70
C GLU A 69 -5.41 -9.03 2.94
N PHE A 70 -4.57 -8.76 1.95
CA PHE A 70 -4.63 -7.56 1.12
C PHE A 70 -4.56 -7.93 -0.36
N VAL A 71 -5.19 -7.11 -1.17
CA VAL A 71 -5.17 -7.23 -2.61
C VAL A 71 -4.53 -5.99 -3.22
N LEU A 72 -3.54 -6.21 -4.08
CA LEU A 72 -2.95 -5.21 -4.96
C LEU A 72 -3.45 -5.47 -6.37
N VAL A 73 -4.25 -4.56 -6.90
CA VAL A 73 -4.56 -4.50 -8.33
C VAL A 73 -3.65 -3.47 -8.98
N PHE A 74 -3.13 -3.78 -10.18
CA PHE A 74 -2.14 -2.92 -10.82
C PHE A 74 -2.17 -3.02 -12.33
N ASN A 75 -1.77 -1.94 -12.97
CA ASN A 75 -1.32 -1.87 -14.35
C ASN A 75 0.13 -1.34 -14.39
N LYS A 76 0.63 -0.86 -15.52
CA LYS A 76 1.99 -0.33 -15.64
C LYS A 76 2.20 0.97 -14.85
N GLU A 77 1.16 1.79 -14.72
CA GLU A 77 1.24 3.16 -14.20
C GLU A 77 0.57 3.29 -12.82
N GLU A 78 -0.48 2.51 -12.57
CA GLU A 78 -1.35 2.67 -11.41
C GLU A 78 -1.46 1.40 -10.60
N SER A 79 -1.70 1.56 -9.31
CA SER A 79 -2.03 0.45 -8.42
C SER A 79 -2.97 0.89 -7.30
N LEU A 80 -3.81 -0.04 -6.87
CA LEU A 80 -4.67 0.11 -5.70
C LEU A 80 -4.45 -1.06 -4.76
N PHE A 81 -4.11 -0.76 -3.51
CA PHE A 81 -3.88 -1.73 -2.45
C PHE A 81 -4.99 -1.62 -1.41
N THR A 82 -5.73 -2.70 -1.18
CA THR A 82 -6.90 -2.73 -0.30
C THR A 82 -6.85 -3.92 0.64
N GLU A 83 -7.37 -3.76 1.88
CA GLU A 83 -7.58 -4.90 2.79
C GLU A 83 -8.79 -5.72 2.29
N GLU A 84 -8.63 -7.03 2.17
CA GLU A 84 -9.74 -7.93 1.87
C GLU A 84 -10.47 -8.25 3.18
N GLU A 85 -11.68 -7.70 3.32
CA GLU A 85 -12.50 -7.92 4.52
C GLU A 85 -12.93 -9.40 4.57
N GLN A 86 -12.42 -10.13 5.56
CA GLN A 86 -12.93 -11.48 5.85
C GLN A 86 -14.25 -11.36 6.60
N LEU A 87 -15.30 -11.99 6.06
CA LEU A 87 -16.66 -12.02 6.64
C LEU A 87 -16.77 -12.84 7.94
N ASP A 88 -15.68 -13.32 8.50
CA ASP A 88 -15.65 -14.19 9.70
C ASP A 88 -15.73 -13.42 11.04
N ALA A 89 -16.43 -12.30 11.08
CA ALA A 89 -16.75 -11.65 12.34
C ALA A 89 -17.89 -12.35 13.08
N ILE A 90 -17.78 -13.64 13.38
CA ILE A 90 -18.71 -14.35 14.30
C ILE A 90 -18.50 -13.91 15.77
N SER A 91 -17.39 -13.29 16.10
CA SER A 91 -17.20 -12.63 17.39
C SER A 91 -17.42 -11.13 17.21
N GLY A 92 -18.52 -10.58 17.69
CA GLY A 92 -18.86 -9.15 17.67
C GLY A 92 -17.85 -8.20 18.35
N ALA A 93 -16.60 -8.55 18.38
CA ALA A 93 -15.44 -7.75 18.72
C ALA A 93 -14.90 -7.10 17.42
N THR A 94 -15.75 -6.33 16.73
CA THR A 94 -15.23 -5.24 15.89
C THR A 94 -14.59 -4.26 16.84
N ASP A 95 -13.30 -4.47 17.11
CA ASP A 95 -12.46 -3.52 17.81
C ASP A 95 -12.39 -2.24 16.97
N SER A 96 -13.44 -1.42 17.09
CA SER A 96 -13.53 -0.11 16.44
C SER A 96 -12.31 0.75 16.75
N TRP A 97 -11.61 0.46 17.83
CA TRP A 97 -10.40 1.16 18.26
C TRP A 97 -9.19 0.83 17.35
N GLY A 98 -9.05 -0.40 16.90
CA GLY A 98 -7.98 -0.82 15.97
C GLY A 98 -8.20 -0.33 14.55
N LYS A 99 -9.45 -0.21 14.08
CA LYS A 99 -9.79 0.33 12.76
C LYS A 99 -9.44 1.81 12.60
N ASN A 100 -9.44 2.58 13.70
CA ASN A 100 -9.16 4.02 13.66
C ASN A 100 -7.70 4.36 13.31
N PHE A 101 -6.81 3.37 13.33
CA PHE A 101 -5.38 3.55 13.07
C PHE A 101 -4.83 2.51 12.09
N ALA A 102 -5.69 1.86 11.32
CA ALA A 102 -5.29 0.96 10.26
C ALA A 102 -5.03 1.74 8.96
N ALA A 103 -4.05 1.28 8.19
CA ALA A 103 -3.85 1.79 6.84
C ALA A 103 -5.09 1.49 5.99
N GLY A 104 -5.66 2.52 5.37
CA GLY A 104 -6.80 2.37 4.46
C GLY A 104 -6.37 2.03 3.04
N GLU A 105 -7.33 2.13 2.10
CA GLU A 105 -7.07 1.95 0.67
C GLU A 105 -5.96 2.89 0.21
N ASN A 106 -4.96 2.35 -0.48
CA ASN A 106 -3.80 3.11 -0.96
C ASN A 106 -3.70 3.01 -2.49
N TYR A 107 -4.01 4.11 -3.16
CA TYR A 107 -3.83 4.28 -4.60
C TYR A 107 -2.50 4.98 -4.88
N LYS A 108 -1.75 4.43 -5.83
CA LYS A 108 -0.48 5.02 -6.33
C LYS A 108 -0.52 5.12 -7.84
N ASN A 109 -0.05 6.27 -8.37
CA ASN A 109 0.24 6.44 -9.79
C ASN A 109 1.71 6.81 -9.93
N VAL A 110 2.52 5.86 -10.41
CA VAL A 110 3.99 6.00 -10.50
C VAL A 110 4.44 6.85 -11.70
N LYS A 111 3.53 7.19 -12.61
CA LYS A 111 3.82 8.06 -13.75
C LYS A 111 3.62 9.54 -13.40
N SER A 112 2.61 9.83 -12.61
CA SER A 112 2.27 11.20 -12.20
C SER A 112 2.71 11.54 -10.77
N ASP A 113 3.45 10.64 -10.12
CA ASP A 113 3.94 10.76 -8.74
C ASP A 113 2.83 11.13 -7.74
N LYS A 114 1.68 10.47 -7.85
CA LYS A 114 0.52 10.71 -6.98
C LYS A 114 0.25 9.55 -6.06
N GLN A 115 -0.04 9.88 -4.80
CA GLN A 115 -0.56 8.95 -3.81
C GLN A 115 -1.87 9.49 -3.25
N ILE A 116 -2.87 8.61 -3.13
CA ILE A 116 -4.14 8.92 -2.48
C ILE A 116 -4.47 7.77 -1.55
N GLN A 117 -4.55 8.06 -0.25
CA GLN A 117 -4.89 7.07 0.75
C GLN A 117 -6.17 7.46 1.46
N GLN A 118 -7.18 6.56 1.43
CA GLN A 118 -8.38 6.75 2.21
C GLN A 118 -8.12 6.28 3.64
N GLN A 119 -8.38 7.16 4.61
CA GLN A 119 -8.28 6.86 6.03
C GLN A 119 -9.61 7.11 6.71
N GLU A 120 -9.90 6.32 7.75
CA GLU A 120 -11.04 6.55 8.61
C GLU A 120 -10.56 6.80 10.04
N PHE A 121 -11.03 7.90 10.63
CA PHE A 121 -10.76 8.24 12.02
C PHE A 121 -12.03 8.65 12.73
N TYR A 122 -12.47 7.85 13.72
CA TYR A 122 -13.72 8.03 14.46
C TYR A 122 -14.94 8.28 13.57
N GLY A 123 -15.13 7.45 12.55
CA GLY A 123 -16.25 7.50 11.62
C GLY A 123 -16.17 8.62 10.56
N LYS A 124 -15.14 9.46 10.58
CA LYS A 124 -14.87 10.43 9.53
C LYS A 124 -13.89 9.85 8.51
N LYS A 125 -14.25 9.97 7.23
CA LYS A 125 -13.37 9.57 6.13
C LYS A 125 -12.54 10.74 5.64
N PHE A 126 -11.26 10.49 5.44
CA PHE A 126 -10.28 11.42 4.93
C PHE A 126 -9.64 10.85 3.66
N LEU A 127 -9.35 11.73 2.72
CA LEU A 127 -8.53 11.44 1.55
C LEU A 127 -7.19 12.13 1.75
N VAL A 128 -6.20 11.36 2.17
CA VAL A 128 -4.83 11.86 2.29
C VAL A 128 -4.22 11.85 0.91
N LYS A 129 -4.07 13.04 0.32
CA LYS A 129 -3.49 13.26 -1.00
C LYS A 129 -2.11 13.84 -0.84
N ASP A 130 -1.13 13.14 -1.37
CA ASP A 130 0.25 13.58 -1.30
C ASP A 130 1.01 13.21 -2.58
N GLN A 131 2.21 13.75 -2.71
CA GLN A 131 3.14 13.33 -3.73
C GLN A 131 3.72 11.95 -3.34
N LEU A 132 3.78 11.04 -4.31
CA LEU A 132 4.41 9.74 -4.12
C LEU A 132 5.93 9.92 -3.96
N GLN A 133 6.41 9.78 -2.73
CA GLN A 133 7.82 10.00 -2.41
C GLN A 133 8.70 8.88 -2.98
N PRO A 134 9.80 9.21 -3.64
CA PRO A 134 10.73 8.20 -4.14
C PRO A 134 11.38 7.45 -2.98
N MET A 135 11.48 6.12 -3.11
CA MET A 135 12.19 5.25 -2.17
C MET A 135 13.59 4.96 -2.70
N THR A 136 14.59 5.18 -1.85
CA THR A 136 15.99 4.87 -2.20
C THR A 136 16.31 3.44 -1.79
N TRP A 137 16.34 2.53 -2.77
CA TRP A 137 16.65 1.12 -2.56
C TRP A 137 18.10 0.80 -2.82
N THR A 138 18.71 0.06 -1.91
CA THR A 138 20.00 -0.60 -2.12
C THR A 138 19.76 -2.01 -2.64
N LEU A 139 20.18 -2.27 -3.89
CA LEU A 139 19.97 -3.57 -4.53
C LEU A 139 21.02 -4.57 -4.04
N GLY A 140 20.57 -5.72 -3.54
CA GLY A 140 21.42 -6.83 -3.11
C GLY A 140 21.65 -7.87 -4.21
N ASN A 141 22.60 -8.77 -3.96
CA ASN A 141 22.91 -9.89 -4.85
C ASN A 141 22.22 -11.20 -4.41
N GLU A 142 21.53 -11.18 -3.28
CA GLU A 142 20.84 -12.35 -2.77
C GLU A 142 19.60 -12.65 -3.63
N THR A 143 19.37 -13.94 -3.85
CA THR A 143 18.22 -14.42 -4.62
C THR A 143 17.48 -15.49 -3.85
N LYS A 144 16.15 -15.48 -3.97
CA LYS A 144 15.30 -16.59 -3.50
C LYS A 144 14.13 -16.80 -4.45
N LYS A 145 13.48 -17.96 -4.31
CA LYS A 145 12.30 -18.30 -5.08
C LYS A 145 11.05 -18.07 -4.22
N ILE A 146 10.10 -17.27 -4.74
CA ILE A 146 8.78 -17.09 -4.14
C ILE A 146 7.75 -17.61 -5.14
N GLY A 147 7.10 -18.72 -4.81
CA GLY A 147 6.28 -19.45 -5.78
C GLY A 147 7.09 -19.84 -7.01
N ASN A 148 6.66 -19.38 -8.18
CA ASN A 148 7.33 -19.64 -9.47
C ASN A 148 8.29 -18.53 -9.90
N TYR A 149 8.47 -17.47 -9.08
CA TYR A 149 9.25 -16.29 -9.45
C TYR A 149 10.62 -16.29 -8.79
N ASN A 150 11.65 -15.94 -9.54
CA ASN A 150 12.97 -15.66 -9.00
C ASN A 150 12.98 -14.20 -8.51
N CYS A 151 13.31 -14.03 -7.23
CA CYS A 151 13.30 -12.74 -6.59
C CYS A 151 14.70 -12.32 -6.16
N PHE A 152 14.94 -11.02 -6.20
CA PHE A 152 16.15 -10.36 -5.76
C PHE A 152 15.87 -9.52 -4.51
N LYS A 153 16.84 -9.47 -3.62
CA LYS A 153 16.77 -8.68 -2.40
C LYS A 153 17.05 -7.20 -2.67
N ALA A 154 16.32 -6.34 -2.00
CA ALA A 154 16.64 -4.92 -1.89
C ALA A 154 16.35 -4.46 -0.47
N THR A 155 17.11 -3.47 0.01
CA THR A 155 16.94 -2.89 1.36
C THR A 155 16.83 -1.38 1.27
N THR A 156 16.09 -0.80 2.20
CA THR A 156 16.04 0.65 2.41
C THR A 156 15.87 0.95 3.89
N PHE A 157 16.18 2.17 4.29
CA PHE A 157 16.02 2.65 5.64
C PHE A 157 15.01 3.79 5.66
N ILE A 158 13.97 3.67 6.48
CA ILE A 158 12.87 4.63 6.55
C ILE A 158 12.71 5.06 8.02
N PRO A 159 12.54 6.35 8.31
CA PRO A 159 12.16 6.79 9.64
C PRO A 159 10.92 6.04 10.11
N THR A 160 10.96 5.48 11.31
CA THR A 160 9.86 4.66 11.86
C THR A 160 8.56 5.46 11.92
N ASP A 161 8.65 6.75 12.20
CA ASP A 161 7.49 7.65 12.21
C ASP A 161 6.85 7.83 10.84
N ASP A 162 7.63 7.74 9.76
CA ASP A 162 7.11 7.80 8.39
C ASP A 162 6.38 6.52 7.99
N LEU A 163 6.80 5.37 8.50
CA LEU A 163 6.10 4.10 8.28
C LEU A 163 4.77 4.03 9.04
N LEU A 164 4.71 4.65 10.20
CA LEU A 164 3.55 4.61 11.10
C LEU A 164 2.80 5.95 11.13
N TRP A 165 2.90 6.75 10.08
CA TRP A 165 2.34 8.10 10.03
C TRP A 165 0.83 8.16 10.28
N TYR A 166 0.08 7.13 9.92
CA TYR A 166 -1.36 7.00 10.15
C TYR A 166 -1.71 6.54 11.57
N SER A 167 -0.72 6.13 12.38
CA SER A 167 -0.92 5.64 13.74
C SER A 167 -0.66 6.74 14.77
N PHE A 168 -1.22 6.57 15.96
CA PHE A 168 -1.04 7.48 17.09
C PHE A 168 -0.24 6.83 18.20
N SER A 169 0.72 7.57 18.78
CA SER A 169 1.45 7.17 19.98
C SER A 169 1.56 8.31 21.00
N TRP A 170 1.28 8.02 22.26
CA TRP A 170 1.45 8.97 23.35
C TRP A 170 2.91 9.34 23.60
N SER A 171 3.85 8.49 23.25
CA SER A 171 5.28 8.77 23.38
C SER A 171 5.70 9.94 22.49
N ARG A 172 5.17 10.03 21.26
CA ARG A 172 5.45 11.12 20.33
C ARG A 172 5.05 12.49 20.89
N ILE A 173 3.87 12.59 21.54
CA ILE A 173 3.41 13.86 22.14
C ILE A 173 4.31 14.29 23.30
N ARG A 174 4.80 13.35 24.12
CA ARG A 174 5.68 13.70 25.26
C ARG A 174 6.99 14.30 24.77
N THR A 175 7.54 13.78 23.69
CA THR A 175 8.80 14.27 23.12
C THR A 175 8.69 15.69 22.57
N THR A 176 7.52 16.08 22.01
CA THR A 176 7.28 17.45 21.52
C THR A 176 7.08 18.46 22.65
N ASN A 177 6.40 18.09 23.72
CA ASN A 177 6.15 19.01 24.85
C ASN A 177 7.40 19.25 25.72
N ASP A 178 8.28 18.23 25.85
CA ASP A 178 9.55 18.39 26.59
C ASP A 178 10.56 19.26 25.84
N SER A 179 10.36 19.49 24.53
CA SER A 179 11.23 20.33 23.71
C SER A 179 10.94 21.82 23.82
N GLU A 180 9.77 22.22 24.34
CA GLU A 180 9.41 23.63 24.54
C GLU A 180 9.93 24.21 25.88
N GLU A 181 10.28 23.36 26.87
CA GLU A 181 10.70 23.80 28.20
C GLU A 181 12.21 23.74 28.47
N LYS A 182 13.02 23.17 27.60
CA LYS A 182 14.48 23.10 27.76
C LYS A 182 15.23 23.87 26.72
N THR A 183 15.56 25.11 27.06
CA THR A 183 16.64 25.89 26.42
C THR A 183 17.99 25.16 26.55
N THR A 184 18.71 25.12 25.40
CA THR A 184 20.15 24.89 25.30
C THR A 184 20.71 23.54 25.77
N GLU A 185 20.36 22.46 25.06
CA GLU A 185 21.31 21.41 24.69
C GLU A 185 20.83 20.88 23.33
N VAL A 186 21.76 20.78 22.36
CA VAL A 186 21.53 20.14 21.06
C VAL A 186 21.37 18.65 21.37
N ASP A 187 20.15 18.26 21.72
CA ASP A 187 19.79 16.87 21.90
C ASP A 187 19.74 16.28 20.49
N ASP A 188 20.74 15.48 20.18
CA ASP A 188 20.82 14.67 18.97
C ASP A 188 19.64 13.68 19.05
N LYS A 189 18.45 14.13 18.60
CA LYS A 189 17.26 13.29 18.52
C LYS A 189 17.60 12.15 17.57
N SER A 190 18.00 11.03 18.10
CA SER A 190 18.16 9.79 17.35
C SER A 190 16.79 9.48 16.70
N VAL A 191 16.68 9.73 15.41
CA VAL A 191 15.53 9.33 14.63
C VAL A 191 15.53 7.81 14.60
N ASP A 192 14.50 7.20 15.16
CA ASP A 192 14.33 5.75 15.06
C ASP A 192 14.16 5.38 13.59
N ILE A 193 15.08 4.54 13.09
CA ILE A 193 15.12 4.12 11.70
C ILE A 193 14.75 2.65 11.63
N THR A 194 13.80 2.31 10.77
CA THR A 194 13.42 0.93 10.47
C THR A 194 14.09 0.51 9.17
N GLU A 195 14.83 -0.60 9.22
CA GLU A 195 15.29 -1.29 8.03
C GLU A 195 14.10 -2.01 7.37
N VAL A 196 13.96 -1.80 6.06
CA VAL A 196 12.95 -2.45 5.22
C VAL A 196 13.68 -3.37 4.24
N GLU A 197 13.36 -4.65 4.31
CA GLU A 197 13.82 -5.66 3.36
C GLU A 197 12.72 -6.01 2.38
N ALA A 198 13.00 -5.94 1.08
CA ALA A 198 12.06 -6.29 0.02
C ALA A 198 12.65 -7.34 -0.92
N TRP A 199 11.78 -8.24 -1.40
CA TRP A 199 12.09 -9.21 -2.44
C TRP A 199 11.19 -8.96 -3.64
N TYR A 200 11.81 -8.61 -4.75
CA TYR A 200 11.10 -8.24 -5.97
C TYR A 200 11.47 -9.15 -7.14
N THR A 201 10.57 -9.27 -8.11
CA THR A 201 10.81 -10.06 -9.33
C THR A 201 10.76 -9.20 -10.59
N PRO A 202 11.86 -9.15 -11.39
CA PRO A 202 11.85 -8.49 -12.69
C PRO A 202 11.01 -9.22 -13.75
N GLN A 203 10.58 -10.46 -13.46
CA GLN A 203 9.68 -11.21 -14.36
C GLN A 203 8.31 -10.55 -14.50
N ILE A 204 7.93 -9.69 -13.54
CA ILE A 204 6.75 -8.83 -13.60
C ILE A 204 7.25 -7.39 -13.59
N PRO A 205 7.47 -6.76 -14.77
CA PRO A 205 8.21 -5.49 -14.87
C PRO A 205 7.33 -4.27 -14.56
N VAL A 206 6.80 -4.21 -13.34
CA VAL A 206 6.06 -3.07 -12.80
C VAL A 206 6.75 -2.57 -11.54
N ARG A 207 6.66 -1.27 -11.27
CA ARG A 207 7.34 -0.65 -10.12
C ARG A 207 6.45 -0.61 -8.88
N HIS A 208 5.53 -1.56 -8.74
CA HIS A 208 4.56 -1.61 -7.65
C HIS A 208 4.93 -2.61 -6.56
N GLY A 209 4.31 -2.43 -5.41
CA GLY A 209 4.41 -3.32 -4.26
C GLY A 209 3.29 -3.06 -3.25
N PRO A 210 3.20 -3.88 -2.19
CA PRO A 210 2.17 -3.76 -1.17
C PRO A 210 2.34 -2.46 -0.38
N SER A 211 1.24 -1.96 0.19
CA SER A 211 1.21 -0.75 1.02
C SER A 211 1.89 0.44 0.36
N GLU A 212 2.83 1.09 1.03
CA GLU A 212 3.57 2.25 0.52
C GLU A 212 4.82 1.88 -0.29
N TYR A 213 5.20 0.60 -0.32
CA TYR A 213 6.43 0.16 -0.97
C TYR A 213 6.29 0.13 -2.49
N TRP A 214 7.30 0.70 -3.18
CA TRP A 214 7.33 0.78 -4.64
C TRP A 214 8.74 1.16 -5.15
N GLY A 215 8.91 1.23 -6.46
CA GLY A 215 10.10 1.84 -7.08
C GLY A 215 11.17 0.84 -7.51
N LEU A 216 11.09 -0.42 -7.10
CA LEU A 216 11.99 -1.48 -7.56
C LEU A 216 11.71 -1.85 -9.03
N PRO A 217 12.71 -2.37 -9.77
CA PRO A 217 12.54 -2.75 -11.18
C PRO A 217 11.82 -4.10 -11.35
N GLY A 218 10.68 -4.24 -10.69
CA GLY A 218 9.84 -5.44 -10.67
C GLY A 218 8.84 -5.41 -9.53
N LEU A 219 7.81 -6.26 -9.61
CA LEU A 219 6.81 -6.38 -8.56
C LEU A 219 7.44 -6.87 -7.26
N ILE A 220 7.18 -6.18 -6.16
CA ILE A 220 7.62 -6.60 -4.82
C ILE A 220 6.70 -7.72 -4.34
N LEU A 221 7.26 -8.92 -4.13
CA LEU A 221 6.52 -10.09 -3.68
C LEU A 221 6.56 -10.30 -2.17
N GLU A 222 7.58 -9.79 -1.51
CA GLU A 222 7.69 -9.83 -0.06
C GLU A 222 8.33 -8.55 0.44
N VAL A 223 7.84 -8.06 1.55
CA VAL A 223 8.45 -6.95 2.26
C VAL A 223 8.37 -7.20 3.76
N SER A 224 9.46 -6.94 4.45
CA SER A 224 9.55 -6.99 5.91
C SER A 224 10.02 -5.65 6.43
N ALA A 225 9.28 -5.10 7.38
CA ALA A 225 9.60 -3.84 8.04
C ALA A 225 9.25 -3.95 9.53
N GLY A 226 10.24 -3.83 10.40
CA GLY A 226 10.08 -4.08 11.83
C GLY A 226 9.50 -5.47 12.09
N GLU A 227 8.39 -5.53 12.81
CA GLU A 227 7.72 -6.79 13.18
C GLU A 227 6.68 -7.28 12.14
N THR A 228 6.54 -6.58 11.02
CA THR A 228 5.52 -6.90 10.01
C THR A 228 6.17 -7.43 8.74
N THR A 229 5.68 -8.57 8.25
CA THR A 229 6.03 -9.13 6.94
C THR A 229 4.77 -9.28 6.10
N MET A 230 4.83 -8.79 4.87
CA MET A 230 3.80 -8.98 3.84
C MET A 230 4.37 -9.89 2.75
N LEU A 231 3.72 -11.03 2.51
CA LEU A 231 4.14 -12.02 1.53
C LEU A 231 3.05 -12.22 0.48
N CYS A 232 3.41 -12.14 -0.79
CA CYS A 232 2.51 -12.44 -1.89
C CYS A 232 2.22 -13.95 -1.94
N SER A 233 0.94 -14.29 -1.82
CA SER A 233 0.43 -15.67 -1.82
C SER A 233 -0.13 -16.10 -3.18
N LYS A 234 -0.64 -15.14 -3.98
CA LYS A 234 -1.27 -15.40 -5.27
C LYS A 234 -1.05 -14.25 -6.24
N ILE A 235 -0.81 -14.59 -7.51
CA ILE A 235 -0.71 -13.60 -8.60
C ILE A 235 -1.54 -14.09 -9.76
N VAL A 236 -2.33 -13.18 -10.35
CA VAL A 236 -3.07 -13.37 -11.58
C VAL A 236 -2.65 -12.24 -12.53
N LEU A 237 -2.02 -12.56 -13.64
CA LEU A 237 -1.63 -11.60 -14.67
C LEU A 237 -2.61 -11.67 -15.83
N ASN A 238 -2.95 -10.51 -16.38
CA ASN A 238 -3.83 -10.35 -17.53
C ASN A 238 -5.11 -11.20 -17.42
N PRO A 239 -5.91 -11.01 -16.32
CA PRO A 239 -7.18 -11.73 -16.23
C PRO A 239 -8.09 -11.40 -17.41
N SER A 240 -9.04 -12.28 -17.70
CA SER A 240 -10.00 -12.08 -18.80
C SER A 240 -10.85 -10.84 -18.62
N ASP A 241 -11.16 -10.50 -17.37
CA ASP A 241 -11.92 -9.31 -17.02
C ASP A 241 -10.95 -8.13 -16.83
N VAL A 242 -11.32 -6.98 -17.40
CA VAL A 242 -10.55 -5.74 -17.21
C VAL A 242 -10.63 -5.32 -15.74
N ILE A 243 -9.48 -5.09 -15.14
CA ILE A 243 -9.41 -4.56 -13.77
C ILE A 243 -9.52 -3.04 -13.85
N GLU A 244 -10.60 -2.50 -13.30
CA GLU A 244 -10.72 -1.05 -13.12
C GLU A 244 -9.97 -0.63 -11.85
N ILE A 245 -9.03 0.31 -12.01
CA ILE A 245 -8.27 0.87 -10.89
C ILE A 245 -8.79 2.28 -10.66
N GLU A 246 -9.66 2.42 -9.65
CA GLU A 246 -10.24 3.71 -9.30
C GLU A 246 -9.59 4.26 -8.03
N ALA A 247 -9.11 5.50 -8.10
CA ALA A 247 -8.62 6.19 -6.92
C ALA A 247 -9.77 6.46 -5.94
N PRO A 248 -9.57 6.28 -4.62
CA PRO A 248 -10.58 6.61 -3.63
C PRO A 248 -10.98 8.08 -3.74
N SER A 249 -12.30 8.34 -3.66
CA SER A 249 -12.88 9.67 -3.90
C SER A 249 -13.71 10.21 -2.71
N LYS A 250 -13.98 9.36 -1.70
CA LYS A 250 -14.87 9.71 -0.59
C LYS A 250 -14.09 10.12 0.65
N GLY A 251 -14.24 11.36 1.12
CA GLY A 251 -13.64 11.86 2.35
C GLY A 251 -13.22 13.33 2.24
N SER A 252 -12.84 13.92 3.37
CA SER A 252 -12.25 15.26 3.40
C SER A 252 -10.81 15.20 2.91
N VAL A 253 -10.46 16.04 1.93
CA VAL A 253 -9.09 16.08 1.39
C VAL A 253 -8.17 16.76 2.38
N VAL A 254 -7.09 16.10 2.71
CA VAL A 254 -6.02 16.59 3.60
C VAL A 254 -4.65 16.11 3.09
N THR A 255 -3.59 16.79 3.50
CA THR A 255 -2.22 16.30 3.34
C THR A 255 -1.87 15.31 4.45
N LYS A 256 -0.76 14.58 4.30
CA LYS A 256 -0.25 13.66 5.33
C LYS A 256 0.01 14.39 6.66
N SER A 257 0.64 15.57 6.61
CA SER A 257 0.91 16.40 7.78
C SER A 257 -0.38 16.87 8.48
N GLU A 258 -1.33 17.43 7.71
CA GLU A 258 -2.62 17.87 8.26
C GLU A 258 -3.39 16.73 8.93
N TYR A 259 -3.33 15.52 8.36
CA TYR A 259 -3.95 14.33 8.96
C TYR A 259 -3.28 13.94 10.28
N GLN A 260 -1.95 13.98 10.35
CA GLN A 260 -1.20 13.72 11.58
C GLN A 260 -1.55 14.72 12.68
N ASP A 261 -1.56 16.02 12.36
CA ASP A 261 -1.94 17.09 13.29
C ASP A 261 -3.38 16.93 13.80
N LEU A 262 -4.29 16.55 12.90
CA LEU A 262 -5.69 16.32 13.25
C LEU A 262 -5.83 15.17 14.27
N ILE A 263 -5.16 14.04 14.04
CA ILE A 263 -5.17 12.90 14.96
C ILE A 263 -4.60 13.33 16.31
N GLN A 264 -3.45 14.00 16.31
CA GLN A 264 -2.77 14.45 17.52
C GLN A 264 -3.66 15.35 18.36
N ASN A 265 -4.23 16.39 17.74
CA ASN A 265 -5.11 17.35 18.40
C ASN A 265 -6.35 16.68 19.00
N LYS A 266 -6.98 15.78 18.24
CA LYS A 266 -8.16 15.04 18.73
C LYS A 266 -7.84 14.11 19.89
N MET A 267 -6.73 13.44 19.88
CA MET A 267 -6.33 12.55 20.98
C MET A 267 -5.99 13.34 22.25
N VAL A 268 -5.34 14.50 22.11
CA VAL A 268 -5.10 15.42 23.24
C VAL A 268 -6.42 15.94 23.83
N GLU A 269 -7.36 16.36 22.98
CA GLU A 269 -8.70 16.78 23.40
C GLU A 269 -9.42 15.68 24.18
N PHE A 270 -9.42 14.45 23.71
CA PHE A 270 -10.02 13.30 24.39
C PHE A 270 -9.40 13.06 25.77
N ARG A 271 -8.08 13.14 25.89
CA ARG A 271 -7.38 13.04 27.18
C ARG A 271 -7.84 14.13 28.14
N ASN A 272 -7.85 15.38 27.71
CA ASN A 272 -8.20 16.53 28.54
C ASN A 272 -9.68 16.48 28.98
N ASN A 273 -10.59 16.08 28.11
CA ASN A 273 -12.00 15.91 28.43
C ASN A 273 -12.24 14.77 29.44
N ARG A 274 -11.43 13.72 29.40
CA ARG A 274 -11.50 12.63 30.38
C ARG A 274 -11.00 13.04 31.76
N MET A 275 -9.97 13.91 31.84
CA MET A 275 -9.47 14.44 33.07
C MET A 275 -10.45 15.43 33.75
N ARG A 276 -11.20 16.22 32.97
CA ARG A 276 -12.22 17.17 33.48
C ARG A 276 -13.47 16.48 34.03
N ARG A 277 -13.71 15.22 33.72
CA ARG A 277 -14.86 14.45 34.21
C ARG A 277 -14.57 13.61 35.44
N ARG A 278 -13.34 13.64 35.94
CA ARG A 278 -12.90 13.04 37.22
C ARG A 278 -12.71 14.09 38.28
#